data_39c7333f99680ede8e823f3c069844bf
#
_entry.id   39c7333f99680ede8e823f3c069844bf
#
_cell.length_a   1.000
_cell.length_b   1.000
_cell.length_c   1.000
_cell.angle_alpha   90.00
_cell.angle_beta   90.00
_cell.angle_gamma   90.00
#
_symmetry.space_group_name_H-M   'P 1'
#
loop_
_entity.id
_entity.type
_entity.pdbx_description
1 polymer ?
#
loop_
_entity_poly.entity_id
_entity_poly.type
_entity_poly.pdbx_seq_one_letter_code
_entity_poly.pdbx_strand_id
1 'polypeptide(L)'
;AFGLAIATFIEKYHGTAAAKAMIYYSPVFFLLQFLLVANFVAIVIKLQLLKRRRWGLMVTHAAFIVILLGALISHLFGEEGILHLREGEASDRIMIRTSDQTLYHTLPFSVELVKFTLTRYPGSASPSAYESELLVHVDGQTRHTRVYMNNVLDVKGYRFFQASYDPDEQGTVLSVNRDVAGRNITYTGYVILVIGFILCLVGKNSRFMKLSRQLKDLRGGARKTTLLVAVLLSVGGLRAQGAAAPEM
;
A
#
# COMPACT_ATOMS: atom_id res chain seq x y z
N ALA A 1 -12.08 -4.83 -10.71
CA ALA A 1 -12.43 -3.46 -10.28
C ALA A 1 -13.87 -3.38 -9.76
N PHE A 2 -14.90 -3.77 -10.55
CA PHE A 2 -16.31 -3.63 -10.17
C PHE A 2 -16.68 -4.39 -8.89
N GLY A 3 -16.24 -5.64 -8.73
CA GLY A 3 -16.46 -6.44 -7.52
C GLY A 3 -15.87 -5.82 -6.25
N LEU A 4 -14.71 -5.16 -6.34
CA LEU A 4 -14.09 -4.45 -5.20
C LEU A 4 -14.86 -3.18 -4.84
N ALA A 5 -15.42 -2.48 -5.83
CA ALA A 5 -16.30 -1.34 -5.56
C ALA A 5 -17.58 -1.79 -4.82
N ILE A 6 -18.20 -2.90 -5.24
CA ILE A 6 -19.34 -3.49 -4.53
C ILE A 6 -18.95 -3.88 -3.11
N ALA A 7 -17.76 -4.48 -2.90
CA ALA A 7 -17.28 -4.85 -1.57
C ALA A 7 -17.21 -3.64 -0.62
N THR A 8 -16.77 -2.48 -1.10
CA THR A 8 -16.73 -1.23 -0.30
C THR A 8 -18.13 -0.78 0.13
N PHE A 9 -19.14 -0.91 -0.75
CA PHE A 9 -20.52 -0.60 -0.37
C PHE A 9 -21.08 -1.60 0.64
N ILE A 10 -20.82 -2.91 0.45
CA ILE A 10 -21.22 -3.94 1.41
C ILE A 10 -20.57 -3.66 2.77
N GLU A 11 -19.28 -3.34 2.80
CA GLU A 11 -18.55 -3.01 4.03
C GLU A 11 -19.18 -1.82 4.76
N LYS A 12 -19.56 -0.78 4.02
CA LYS A 12 -20.18 0.41 4.59
C LYS A 12 -21.53 0.13 5.27
N TYR A 13 -22.35 -0.77 4.70
CA TYR A 13 -23.72 -1.01 5.18
C TYR A 13 -23.85 -2.25 6.05
N HIS A 14 -22.98 -3.25 5.87
CA HIS A 14 -23.07 -4.57 6.53
C HIS A 14 -21.81 -4.92 7.32
N GLY A 15 -20.80 -4.05 7.32
CA GLY A 15 -19.53 -4.25 8.03
C GLY A 15 -18.51 -5.11 7.29
N THR A 16 -17.27 -5.07 7.78
CA THR A 16 -16.11 -5.72 7.16
C THR A 16 -16.25 -7.26 7.09
N ALA A 17 -16.90 -7.89 8.10
CA ALA A 17 -17.10 -9.33 8.13
C ALA A 17 -17.97 -9.81 6.95
N ALA A 18 -19.04 -9.07 6.64
CA ALA A 18 -19.92 -9.37 5.51
C ALA A 18 -19.20 -9.21 4.17
N ALA A 19 -18.43 -8.14 3.99
CA ALA A 19 -17.65 -7.91 2.78
C ALA A 19 -16.59 -9.01 2.57
N LYS A 20 -15.91 -9.45 3.64
CA LYS A 20 -14.97 -10.57 3.60
C LYS A 20 -15.66 -11.86 3.15
N ALA A 21 -16.76 -12.24 3.78
CA ALA A 21 -17.47 -13.47 3.48
C ALA A 21 -18.06 -13.51 2.06
N MET A 22 -18.68 -12.41 1.61
CA MET A 22 -19.40 -12.38 0.35
C MET A 22 -18.50 -12.17 -0.87
N ILE A 23 -17.42 -11.38 -0.74
CA ILE A 23 -16.58 -10.99 -1.87
C ILE A 23 -15.16 -11.55 -1.73
N TYR A 24 -14.42 -11.18 -0.69
CA TYR A 24 -12.99 -11.47 -0.61
C TYR A 24 -12.67 -12.96 -0.42
N TYR A 25 -13.55 -13.72 0.25
CA TYR A 25 -13.40 -15.17 0.46
C TYR A 25 -14.24 -16.01 -0.51
N SER A 26 -14.85 -15.36 -1.52
CA SER A 26 -15.64 -16.08 -2.51
C SER A 26 -14.76 -16.90 -3.46
N PRO A 27 -15.20 -18.09 -3.89
CA PRO A 27 -14.50 -18.90 -4.88
C PRO A 27 -14.24 -18.14 -6.21
N VAL A 28 -15.16 -17.25 -6.58
CA VAL A 28 -15.04 -16.40 -7.78
C VAL A 28 -13.85 -15.45 -7.63
N PHE A 29 -13.66 -14.86 -6.45
CA PHE A 29 -12.53 -13.97 -6.20
C PHE A 29 -11.19 -14.70 -6.29
N PHE A 30 -11.09 -15.91 -5.73
CA PHE A 30 -9.90 -16.75 -5.85
C PHE A 30 -9.63 -17.19 -7.28
N LEU A 31 -10.67 -17.55 -8.03
CA LEU A 31 -10.53 -17.88 -9.46
C LEU A 31 -9.97 -16.68 -10.25
N LEU A 32 -10.49 -15.47 -10.01
CA LEU A 32 -9.98 -14.25 -10.63
C LEU A 32 -8.51 -13.96 -10.27
N GLN A 33 -8.11 -14.18 -9.02
CA GLN A 33 -6.72 -14.05 -8.58
C GLN A 33 -5.82 -15.07 -9.29
N PHE A 34 -6.25 -16.32 -9.39
CA PHE A 34 -5.53 -17.35 -10.11
C PHE A 34 -5.36 -17.02 -11.60
N LEU A 35 -6.43 -16.57 -12.26
CA LEU A 35 -6.39 -16.14 -13.67
C LEU A 35 -5.46 -14.92 -13.84
N LEU A 36 -5.41 -14.03 -12.87
CA LEU A 36 -4.50 -12.88 -12.89
C LEU A 36 -3.04 -13.33 -12.81
N VAL A 37 -2.70 -14.27 -11.93
CA VAL A 37 -1.35 -14.86 -11.86
C VAL A 37 -1.01 -15.57 -13.17
N ALA A 38 -1.91 -16.39 -13.70
CA ALA A 38 -1.72 -17.07 -14.99
C ALA A 38 -1.45 -16.07 -16.14
N ASN A 39 -2.19 -14.95 -16.15
CA ASN A 39 -1.98 -13.88 -17.12
C ASN A 39 -0.60 -13.22 -16.96
N PHE A 40 -0.14 -12.93 -15.74
CA PHE A 40 1.20 -12.38 -15.53
C PHE A 40 2.30 -13.34 -16.03
N VAL A 41 2.17 -14.63 -15.74
CA VAL A 41 3.10 -15.65 -16.25
C VAL A 41 3.06 -15.71 -17.77
N ALA A 42 1.86 -15.74 -18.36
CA ALA A 42 1.68 -15.76 -19.81
C ALA A 42 2.31 -14.53 -20.49
N ILE A 43 2.19 -13.33 -19.92
CA ILE A 43 2.83 -12.11 -20.44
C ILE A 43 4.35 -12.25 -20.42
N VAL A 44 4.93 -12.73 -19.32
CA VAL A 44 6.39 -12.93 -19.20
C VAL A 44 6.89 -13.90 -20.31
N ILE A 45 6.17 -14.99 -20.53
CA ILE A 45 6.52 -16.01 -21.55
C ILE A 45 6.29 -15.47 -22.96
N LYS A 46 5.07 -14.97 -23.26
CA LYS A 46 4.66 -14.51 -24.60
C LYS A 46 5.55 -13.37 -25.10
N LEU A 47 5.86 -12.41 -24.27
CA LEU A 47 6.71 -11.29 -24.61
C LEU A 47 8.20 -11.62 -24.54
N GLN A 48 8.56 -12.82 -24.13
CA GLN A 48 9.94 -13.29 -23.98
C GLN A 48 10.80 -12.28 -23.18
N LEU A 49 10.25 -11.78 -22.07
CA LEU A 49 10.84 -10.67 -21.33
C LEU A 49 12.28 -10.96 -20.88
N LEU A 50 12.57 -12.22 -20.53
CA LEU A 50 13.90 -12.68 -20.14
C LEU A 50 14.87 -12.62 -21.33
N LYS A 51 14.51 -13.19 -22.49
CA LYS A 51 15.34 -13.17 -23.72
C LYS A 51 15.60 -11.75 -24.22
N ARG A 52 14.57 -10.91 -24.18
CA ARG A 52 14.64 -9.50 -24.63
C ARG A 52 15.25 -8.57 -23.59
N ARG A 53 15.73 -9.10 -22.45
CA ARG A 53 16.35 -8.35 -21.34
C ARG A 53 15.50 -7.15 -20.87
N ARG A 54 14.18 -7.29 -20.86
CA ARG A 54 13.24 -6.26 -20.36
C ARG A 54 13.04 -6.43 -18.86
N TRP A 55 14.14 -6.29 -18.10
CA TRP A 55 14.21 -6.58 -16.68
C TRP A 55 13.16 -5.83 -15.86
N GLY A 56 12.95 -4.54 -16.12
CA GLY A 56 11.98 -3.76 -15.36
C GLY A 56 10.57 -4.37 -15.43
N LEU A 57 10.09 -4.64 -16.65
CA LEU A 57 8.76 -5.24 -16.84
C LEU A 57 8.67 -6.65 -16.27
N MET A 58 9.73 -7.46 -16.40
CA MET A 58 9.79 -8.80 -15.84
C MET A 58 9.71 -8.77 -14.31
N VAL A 59 10.53 -7.94 -13.66
CA VAL A 59 10.58 -7.81 -12.20
C VAL A 59 9.25 -7.31 -11.65
N THR A 60 8.59 -6.35 -12.34
CA THR A 60 7.27 -5.86 -11.95
C THR A 60 6.21 -6.97 -11.97
N HIS A 61 6.17 -7.80 -13.03
CA HIS A 61 5.20 -8.91 -13.09
C HIS A 61 5.51 -9.99 -12.04
N ALA A 62 6.79 -10.31 -11.83
CA ALA A 62 7.20 -11.23 -10.76
C ALA A 62 6.81 -10.70 -9.37
N ALA A 63 6.97 -9.40 -9.12
CA ALA A 63 6.55 -8.77 -7.87
C ALA A 63 5.07 -8.94 -7.58
N PHE A 64 4.20 -8.74 -8.58
CA PHE A 64 2.77 -8.98 -8.41
C PHE A 64 2.45 -10.43 -8.07
N ILE A 65 3.13 -11.40 -8.69
CA ILE A 65 2.97 -12.82 -8.35
C ILE A 65 3.35 -13.06 -6.89
N VAL A 66 4.48 -12.50 -6.41
CA VAL A 66 4.92 -12.63 -5.02
C VAL A 66 3.91 -12.01 -4.05
N ILE A 67 3.36 -10.82 -4.37
CA ILE A 67 2.32 -10.16 -3.56
C ILE A 67 1.08 -11.04 -3.47
N LEU A 68 0.61 -11.60 -4.58
CA LEU A 68 -0.57 -12.46 -4.60
C LEU A 68 -0.35 -13.78 -3.86
N LEU A 69 0.87 -14.35 -3.92
CA LEU A 69 1.25 -15.50 -3.10
C LEU A 69 1.27 -15.15 -1.61
N GLY A 70 1.80 -13.99 -1.24
CA GLY A 70 1.74 -13.49 0.13
C GLY A 70 0.30 -13.35 0.63
N ALA A 71 -0.59 -12.76 -0.17
CA ALA A 71 -2.01 -12.65 0.16
C ALA A 71 -2.71 -14.01 0.31
N LEU A 72 -2.36 -14.99 -0.52
CA LEU A 72 -2.87 -16.35 -0.40
C LEU A 72 -2.40 -17.00 0.91
N ILE A 73 -1.13 -16.85 1.27
CA ILE A 73 -0.56 -17.37 2.52
C ILE A 73 -1.24 -16.71 3.73
N SER A 74 -1.45 -15.38 3.69
CA SER A 74 -2.22 -14.66 4.71
C SER A 74 -3.62 -15.23 4.87
N HIS A 75 -4.30 -15.52 3.75
CA HIS A 75 -5.64 -16.08 3.80
C HIS A 75 -5.69 -17.49 4.38
N LEU A 76 -4.69 -18.33 4.06
CA LEU A 76 -4.67 -19.73 4.50
C LEU A 76 -4.18 -19.91 5.94
N PHE A 77 -3.27 -19.06 6.41
CA PHE A 77 -2.54 -19.22 7.67
C PHE A 77 -2.64 -18.02 8.61
N GLY A 78 -3.26 -16.92 8.15
CA GLY A 78 -3.48 -15.75 8.99
C GLY A 78 -4.59 -16.00 9.99
N GLU A 79 -4.38 -15.58 11.23
CA GLU A 79 -5.36 -15.60 12.31
C GLU A 79 -5.77 -14.17 12.62
N GLU A 80 -7.08 -13.90 12.63
CA GLU A 80 -7.63 -12.60 13.00
C GLU A 80 -8.53 -12.75 14.21
N GLY A 81 -8.38 -11.86 15.19
CA GLY A 81 -9.19 -11.85 16.40
C GLY A 81 -9.42 -10.44 16.92
N ILE A 82 -10.18 -10.37 17.99
CA ILE A 82 -10.49 -9.13 18.70
C ILE A 82 -10.08 -9.32 20.15
N LEU A 83 -9.37 -8.33 20.72
CA LEU A 83 -9.09 -8.21 22.13
C LEU A 83 -9.85 -7.01 22.66
N HIS A 84 -10.81 -7.25 23.55
CA HIS A 84 -11.51 -6.21 24.27
C HIS A 84 -10.95 -6.12 25.68
N LEU A 85 -10.61 -4.93 26.12
CA LEU A 85 -10.05 -4.65 27.44
C LEU A 85 -10.72 -3.42 28.04
N ARG A 86 -10.98 -3.47 29.34
CA ARG A 86 -11.34 -2.32 30.15
C ARG A 86 -10.15 -1.81 30.96
N GLU A 87 -10.18 -0.54 31.38
CA GLU A 87 -9.11 0.02 32.20
C GLU A 87 -8.90 -0.80 33.49
N GLY A 88 -7.63 -1.17 33.75
CA GLY A 88 -7.23 -2.06 34.81
C GLY A 88 -7.42 -3.55 34.54
N GLU A 89 -7.93 -3.93 33.36
CA GLU A 89 -8.13 -5.33 32.99
C GLU A 89 -6.94 -5.87 32.19
N ALA A 90 -6.45 -7.04 32.58
CA ALA A 90 -5.46 -7.82 31.83
C ALA A 90 -6.10 -9.05 31.22
N SER A 91 -5.80 -9.33 29.95
CA SER A 91 -6.26 -10.52 29.25
C SER A 91 -5.17 -11.15 28.41
N ASP A 92 -5.17 -12.46 28.35
CA ASP A 92 -4.35 -13.30 27.48
C ASP A 92 -5.19 -13.99 26.39
N ARG A 93 -6.48 -13.61 26.22
CA ARG A 93 -7.40 -14.27 25.32
C ARG A 93 -7.94 -13.34 24.26
N ILE A 94 -7.77 -13.72 23.00
CA ILE A 94 -8.42 -13.05 21.88
C ILE A 94 -9.67 -13.82 21.47
N MET A 95 -10.69 -13.08 21.05
CA MET A 95 -11.92 -13.60 20.53
C MET A 95 -11.83 -13.70 19.01
N ILE A 96 -11.90 -14.90 18.47
CA ILE A 96 -11.98 -15.18 17.03
C ILE A 96 -13.44 -15.44 16.68
N ARG A 97 -14.02 -14.57 15.88
CA ARG A 97 -15.42 -14.72 15.45
C ARG A 97 -15.48 -15.45 14.11
N THR A 98 -15.95 -16.68 14.14
CA THR A 98 -16.30 -17.47 12.95
C THR A 98 -17.82 -17.34 12.70
N SER A 99 -18.29 -17.70 11.48
CA SER A 99 -19.71 -17.56 11.09
C SER A 99 -20.69 -18.17 12.10
N ASP A 100 -20.34 -19.27 12.78
CA ASP A 100 -21.24 -20.03 13.64
C ASP A 100 -20.82 -20.07 15.11
N GLN A 101 -19.59 -19.70 15.44
CA GLN A 101 -19.05 -19.83 16.79
C GLN A 101 -18.09 -18.69 17.14
N THR A 102 -18.09 -18.35 18.43
CA THR A 102 -17.05 -17.51 19.02
C THR A 102 -16.03 -18.42 19.69
N LEU A 103 -14.81 -18.40 19.19
CA LEU A 103 -13.69 -19.15 19.73
C LEU A 103 -12.76 -18.21 20.50
N TYR A 104 -12.22 -18.69 21.62
CA TYR A 104 -11.17 -17.96 22.34
C TYR A 104 -9.82 -18.62 22.09
N HIS A 105 -8.87 -17.84 21.65
CA HIS A 105 -7.47 -18.26 21.48
C HIS A 105 -6.61 -17.61 22.55
N THR A 106 -5.82 -18.41 23.28
CA THR A 106 -4.94 -17.93 24.34
C THR A 106 -3.61 -17.46 23.75
N LEU A 107 -3.21 -16.25 24.08
CA LEU A 107 -1.94 -15.66 23.68
C LEU A 107 -0.81 -16.17 24.59
N PRO A 108 0.43 -16.26 24.09
CA PRO A 108 1.61 -16.61 24.90
C PRO A 108 2.14 -15.42 25.74
N PHE A 109 1.30 -14.44 26.03
CA PHE A 109 1.55 -13.24 26.83
C PHE A 109 0.21 -12.62 27.22
N SER A 110 0.21 -11.70 28.21
CA SER A 110 -0.99 -10.94 28.56
C SER A 110 -0.83 -9.47 28.24
N VAL A 111 -1.94 -8.82 27.96
CA VAL A 111 -2.03 -7.39 27.67
C VAL A 111 -3.01 -6.77 28.67
N GLU A 112 -2.59 -5.72 29.35
CA GLU A 112 -3.39 -4.96 30.30
C GLU A 112 -3.63 -3.55 29.76
N LEU A 113 -4.86 -3.06 29.85
CA LEU A 113 -5.18 -1.68 29.54
C LEU A 113 -4.98 -0.81 30.78
N VAL A 114 -3.98 0.07 30.74
CA VAL A 114 -3.73 1.04 31.83
C VAL A 114 -4.70 2.20 31.74
N LYS A 115 -4.81 2.78 30.54
CA LYS A 115 -5.65 3.95 30.30
C LYS A 115 -6.08 4.03 28.84
N PHE A 116 -7.32 4.43 28.63
CA PHE A 116 -7.84 4.82 27.32
C PHE A 116 -7.99 6.34 27.26
N THR A 117 -7.60 6.96 26.16
CA THR A 117 -7.71 8.41 25.96
C THR A 117 -8.37 8.72 24.64
N LEU A 118 -9.50 9.45 24.69
CA LEU A 118 -10.21 9.94 23.52
C LEU A 118 -9.99 11.45 23.38
N THR A 119 -9.47 11.85 22.22
CA THR A 119 -9.34 13.26 21.84
C THR A 119 -10.42 13.62 20.82
N ARG A 120 -11.07 14.77 20.98
CA ARG A 120 -12.11 15.26 20.08
C ARG A 120 -11.64 16.50 19.32
N TYR A 121 -12.27 16.74 18.17
CA TYR A 121 -12.05 18.00 17.47
C TYR A 121 -12.56 19.18 18.28
N PRO A 122 -11.85 20.33 18.29
CA PRO A 122 -12.31 21.53 18.99
C PRO A 122 -13.73 21.93 18.57
N GLY A 123 -14.61 22.07 19.57
CA GLY A 123 -16.01 22.46 19.34
C GLY A 123 -16.92 21.37 18.77
N SER A 124 -16.48 20.11 18.74
CA SER A 124 -17.25 18.97 18.21
C SER A 124 -17.22 17.78 19.18
N ALA A 125 -18.29 17.00 19.17
CA ALA A 125 -18.32 15.68 19.83
C ALA A 125 -17.60 14.58 19.03
N SER A 126 -17.19 14.86 17.80
CA SER A 126 -16.57 13.87 16.92
C SER A 126 -15.14 13.54 17.39
N PRO A 127 -14.77 12.23 17.48
CA PRO A 127 -13.43 11.81 17.81
C PRO A 127 -12.42 12.28 16.75
N SER A 128 -11.29 12.83 17.20
CA SER A 128 -10.15 13.17 16.35
C SER A 128 -9.03 12.14 16.47
N ALA A 129 -8.82 11.59 17.66
CA ALA A 129 -7.86 10.51 17.92
C ALA A 129 -8.28 9.73 19.17
N TYR A 130 -7.86 8.47 19.24
CA TYR A 130 -7.99 7.64 20.42
C TYR A 130 -6.73 6.79 20.57
N GLU A 131 -6.34 6.60 21.84
CA GLU A 131 -5.09 5.97 22.23
C GLU A 131 -5.33 5.05 23.41
N SER A 132 -4.68 3.88 23.40
CA SER A 132 -4.66 2.91 24.48
C SER A 132 -3.25 2.78 25.04
N GLU A 133 -3.05 3.08 26.31
CA GLU A 133 -1.83 2.79 27.05
C GLU A 133 -1.90 1.37 27.57
N LEU A 134 -0.93 0.55 27.21
CA LEU A 134 -0.93 -0.88 27.48
C LEU A 134 0.33 -1.30 28.26
N LEU A 135 0.15 -2.24 29.18
CA LEU A 135 1.22 -3.05 29.75
C LEU A 135 1.19 -4.44 29.10
N VAL A 136 2.30 -4.85 28.56
CA VAL A 136 2.47 -6.16 27.95
C VAL A 136 3.38 -7.00 28.83
N HIS A 137 2.85 -8.10 29.35
CA HIS A 137 3.59 -9.03 30.21
C HIS A 137 4.02 -10.23 29.35
N VAL A 138 5.31 -10.25 29.01
CA VAL A 138 5.90 -11.26 28.12
C VAL A 138 7.22 -11.75 28.70
N ASP A 139 7.38 -13.08 28.77
CA ASP A 139 8.61 -13.74 29.26
C ASP A 139 9.10 -13.21 30.62
N GLY A 140 8.18 -12.91 31.54
CA GLY A 140 8.48 -12.37 32.87
C GLY A 140 8.88 -10.88 32.89
N GLN A 141 8.83 -10.21 31.74
CA GLN A 141 9.08 -8.77 31.65
C GLN A 141 7.78 -8.01 31.36
N THR A 142 7.65 -6.83 31.94
CA THR A 142 6.56 -5.92 31.69
C THR A 142 7.05 -4.76 30.82
N ARG A 143 6.41 -4.54 29.69
CA ARG A 143 6.72 -3.46 28.76
C ARG A 143 5.54 -2.49 28.68
N HIS A 144 5.78 -1.23 28.96
CA HIS A 144 4.82 -0.15 28.73
C HIS A 144 4.84 0.27 27.24
N THR A 145 3.69 0.37 26.63
CA THR A 145 3.55 0.73 25.21
C THR A 145 2.23 1.44 24.97
N ARG A 146 2.08 2.06 23.79
CA ARG A 146 0.87 2.75 23.37
C ARG A 146 0.44 2.30 21.98
N VAL A 147 -0.87 2.09 21.82
CA VAL A 147 -1.49 1.78 20.52
C VAL A 147 -2.48 2.90 20.22
N TYR A 148 -2.32 3.51 19.06
CA TYR A 148 -3.19 4.59 18.59
C TYR A 148 -3.35 4.52 17.07
N MET A 149 -4.11 5.44 16.46
CA MET A 149 -4.31 5.46 15.03
C MET A 149 -2.96 5.49 14.28
N ASN A 150 -2.76 4.52 13.37
CA ASN A 150 -1.52 4.31 12.59
C ASN A 150 -0.27 3.89 13.40
N ASN A 151 -0.39 3.63 14.69
CA ASN A 151 0.67 3.05 15.50
C ASN A 151 0.23 1.71 16.08
N VAL A 152 0.94 0.66 15.68
CA VAL A 152 0.60 -0.71 16.00
C VAL A 152 1.58 -1.30 17.02
N LEU A 153 1.11 -2.26 17.81
CA LEU A 153 1.94 -3.04 18.72
C LEU A 153 2.23 -4.40 18.09
N ASP A 154 3.51 -4.73 17.95
CA ASP A 154 3.96 -6.08 17.52
C ASP A 154 4.56 -6.83 18.71
N VAL A 155 3.98 -8.01 19.04
CA VAL A 155 4.49 -8.89 20.11
C VAL A 155 4.40 -10.34 19.67
N LYS A 156 5.52 -11.06 19.65
CA LYS A 156 5.60 -12.50 19.30
C LYS A 156 4.85 -12.87 18.00
N GLY A 157 4.85 -11.97 17.00
CA GLY A 157 4.19 -12.18 15.72
C GLY A 157 2.71 -11.78 15.68
N TYR A 158 2.11 -11.45 16.82
CA TYR A 158 0.79 -10.83 16.90
C TYR A 158 0.91 -9.32 16.74
N ARG A 159 0.04 -8.75 15.92
CA ARG A 159 -0.05 -7.31 15.67
C ARG A 159 -1.39 -6.79 16.12
N PHE A 160 -1.36 -5.77 16.98
CA PHE A 160 -2.53 -5.14 17.56
C PHE A 160 -2.75 -3.78 16.92
N PHE A 161 -3.99 -3.56 16.50
CA PHE A 161 -4.44 -2.30 15.91
C PHE A 161 -5.56 -1.72 16.76
N GLN A 162 -5.55 -0.42 16.94
CA GLN A 162 -6.67 0.28 17.55
C GLN A 162 -7.89 0.23 16.61
N ALA A 163 -8.92 -0.51 16.97
CA ALA A 163 -10.09 -0.73 16.12
C ALA A 163 -11.30 0.12 16.56
N SER A 164 -11.62 0.09 17.85
CA SER A 164 -12.77 0.79 18.41
C SER A 164 -12.56 1.03 19.91
N TYR A 165 -13.58 1.56 20.57
CA TYR A 165 -13.58 1.80 22.01
C TYR A 165 -15.01 1.67 22.55
N ASP A 166 -15.15 1.55 23.87
CA ASP A 166 -16.45 1.45 24.53
C ASP A 166 -17.15 2.81 24.59
N PRO A 167 -18.49 2.86 24.52
CA PRO A 167 -19.25 4.10 24.57
C PRO A 167 -19.03 4.95 25.84
N ASP A 168 -18.62 4.29 26.95
CA ASP A 168 -18.29 4.96 28.22
C ASP A 168 -16.84 5.45 28.30
N GLU A 169 -16.05 5.26 27.23
CA GLU A 169 -14.65 5.70 27.10
C GLU A 169 -13.70 5.05 28.13
N GLN A 170 -14.08 3.92 28.75
CA GLN A 170 -13.28 3.21 29.74
C GLN A 170 -12.76 1.86 29.23
N GLY A 171 -12.92 1.59 27.95
CA GLY A 171 -12.48 0.35 27.35
C GLY A 171 -12.06 0.51 25.90
N THR A 172 -11.21 -0.39 25.46
CA THR A 172 -10.69 -0.43 24.11
C THR A 172 -10.97 -1.75 23.42
N VAL A 173 -11.17 -1.69 22.12
CA VAL A 173 -11.28 -2.84 21.24
C VAL A 173 -10.10 -2.84 20.28
N LEU A 174 -9.23 -3.81 20.43
CA LEU A 174 -8.06 -3.99 19.59
C LEU A 174 -8.32 -5.12 18.58
N SER A 175 -8.08 -4.85 17.30
CA SER A 175 -7.99 -5.90 16.29
C SER A 175 -6.62 -6.55 16.36
N VAL A 176 -6.60 -7.86 16.44
CA VAL A 176 -5.38 -8.66 16.58
C VAL A 176 -5.20 -9.51 15.33
N ASN A 177 -4.02 -9.42 14.72
CA ASN A 177 -3.69 -10.18 13.53
C ASN A 177 -2.37 -10.93 13.73
N ARG A 178 -2.36 -12.22 13.43
CA ARG A 178 -1.16 -13.07 13.39
C ARG A 178 -0.95 -13.57 11.97
N ASP A 179 -0.11 -12.84 11.22
CA ASP A 179 0.26 -13.18 9.85
C ASP A 179 1.71 -12.80 9.56
N VAL A 180 2.64 -13.54 10.15
CA VAL A 180 4.07 -13.26 9.97
C VAL A 180 4.54 -13.65 8.57
N ALA A 181 4.15 -14.82 8.11
CA ALA A 181 4.63 -15.37 6.84
C ALA A 181 4.07 -14.60 5.63
N GLY A 182 2.75 -14.47 5.51
CA GLY A 182 2.11 -13.80 4.40
C GLY A 182 2.47 -12.33 4.32
N ARG A 183 2.49 -11.64 5.46
CA ARG A 183 2.94 -10.24 5.57
C ARG A 183 4.37 -10.05 5.06
N ASN A 184 5.32 -10.87 5.51
CA ASN A 184 6.73 -10.73 5.11
C ASN A 184 6.91 -11.00 3.61
N ILE A 185 6.22 -12.00 3.05
CA ILE A 185 6.24 -12.29 1.61
C ILE A 185 5.63 -11.13 0.82
N THR A 186 4.49 -10.59 1.28
CA THR A 186 3.84 -9.44 0.63
C THR A 186 4.74 -8.21 0.64
N TYR A 187 5.37 -7.90 1.77
CA TYR A 187 6.30 -6.75 1.87
C TYR A 187 7.54 -6.94 1.00
N THR A 188 8.07 -8.17 0.93
CA THR A 188 9.14 -8.50 -0.02
C THR A 188 8.67 -8.25 -1.45
N GLY A 189 7.45 -8.63 -1.80
CA GLY A 189 6.84 -8.32 -3.08
C GLY A 189 6.75 -6.81 -3.37
N TYR A 190 6.42 -5.99 -2.37
CA TYR A 190 6.41 -4.52 -2.53
C TYR A 190 7.81 -3.94 -2.80
N VAL A 191 8.83 -4.44 -2.11
CA VAL A 191 10.21 -4.01 -2.36
C VAL A 191 10.63 -4.37 -3.80
N ILE A 192 10.35 -5.60 -4.24
CA ILE A 192 10.62 -6.04 -5.62
C ILE A 192 9.84 -5.18 -6.62
N LEU A 193 8.60 -4.81 -6.33
CA LEU A 193 7.76 -3.95 -7.18
C LEU A 193 8.38 -2.56 -7.37
N VAL A 194 8.84 -1.93 -6.29
CA VAL A 194 9.53 -0.64 -6.34
C VAL A 194 10.80 -0.74 -7.19
N ILE A 195 11.60 -1.79 -7.00
CA ILE A 195 12.79 -2.05 -7.83
C ILE A 195 12.37 -2.20 -9.31
N GLY A 196 11.32 -2.96 -9.59
CA GLY A 196 10.77 -3.13 -10.93
C GLY A 196 10.37 -1.81 -11.59
N PHE A 197 9.70 -0.92 -10.87
CA PHE A 197 9.34 0.41 -11.36
C PHE A 197 10.57 1.28 -11.65
N ILE A 198 11.55 1.30 -10.75
CA ILE A 198 12.80 2.01 -10.99
C ILE A 198 13.49 1.50 -12.25
N LEU A 199 13.58 0.17 -12.42
CA LEU A 199 14.16 -0.44 -13.62
C LEU A 199 13.36 -0.10 -14.90
N CYS A 200 12.03 0.02 -14.80
CA CYS A 200 11.19 0.48 -15.91
C CYS A 200 11.47 1.94 -16.29
N LEU A 201 11.80 2.80 -15.35
CA LEU A 201 12.12 4.20 -15.59
C LEU A 201 13.53 4.38 -16.14
N VAL A 202 14.54 3.78 -15.49
CA VAL A 202 15.97 4.01 -15.76
C VAL A 202 16.53 3.10 -16.86
N GLY A 203 15.86 1.98 -17.16
CA GLY A 203 16.33 0.99 -18.13
C GLY A 203 16.61 1.61 -19.51
N LYS A 204 17.77 1.33 -20.11
CA LYS A 204 18.20 1.88 -21.41
C LYS A 204 17.19 1.69 -22.54
N ASN A 205 16.38 0.62 -22.47
CA ASN A 205 15.31 0.30 -23.43
C ASN A 205 13.92 0.68 -22.93
N SER A 206 13.82 1.44 -21.82
CA SER A 206 12.54 1.86 -21.29
C SER A 206 11.84 2.84 -22.23
N ARG A 207 10.51 2.80 -22.24
CA ARG A 207 9.68 3.73 -23.01
C ARG A 207 9.91 5.17 -22.54
N PHE A 208 10.10 5.37 -21.24
CA PHE A 208 10.38 6.66 -20.64
C PHE A 208 11.69 7.26 -21.19
N MET A 209 12.78 6.48 -21.18
CA MET A 209 14.07 6.95 -21.71
C MET A 209 14.03 7.22 -23.22
N LYS A 210 13.26 6.43 -23.98
CA LYS A 210 13.07 6.70 -25.42
C LYS A 210 12.31 8.00 -25.65
N LEU A 211 11.19 8.22 -24.94
CA LEU A 211 10.43 9.47 -25.04
C LEU A 211 11.26 10.67 -24.57
N SER A 212 11.99 10.52 -23.48
CA SER A 212 12.87 11.59 -22.97
C SER A 212 13.95 11.99 -23.98
N ARG A 213 14.54 11.01 -24.69
CA ARG A 213 15.50 11.30 -25.78
C ARG A 213 14.81 12.01 -26.93
N GLN A 214 13.65 11.54 -27.40
CA GLN A 214 12.89 12.19 -28.47
C GLN A 214 12.53 13.65 -28.13
N LEU A 215 12.07 13.89 -26.89
CA LEU A 215 11.80 15.26 -26.42
C LEU A 215 13.06 16.13 -26.39
N LYS A 216 14.19 15.56 -26.00
CA LYS A 216 15.47 16.28 -26.00
C LYS A 216 15.93 16.65 -27.42
N ASP A 217 15.75 15.74 -28.37
CA ASP A 217 16.06 15.93 -29.77
C ASP A 217 15.16 17.00 -30.39
N LEU A 218 13.86 16.99 -30.13
CA LEU A 218 12.89 18.02 -30.56
C LEU A 218 13.24 19.39 -29.99
N ARG A 219 13.56 19.48 -28.69
CA ARG A 219 14.00 20.74 -28.05
C ARG A 219 15.32 21.23 -28.61
N GLY A 220 16.26 20.34 -28.90
CA GLY A 220 17.53 20.67 -29.54
C GLY A 220 17.34 21.19 -30.98
N GLY A 221 16.43 20.58 -31.75
CA GLY A 221 16.03 21.00 -33.07
C GLY A 221 15.38 22.39 -33.08
N ALA A 222 14.39 22.61 -32.21
CA ALA A 222 13.71 23.90 -32.07
C ALA A 222 14.69 25.03 -31.72
N ARG A 223 15.61 24.78 -30.79
CA ARG A 223 16.65 25.78 -30.43
C ARG A 223 17.61 26.13 -31.59
N LYS A 224 18.00 25.13 -32.41
CA LYS A 224 18.81 25.36 -33.61
C LYS A 224 18.04 26.18 -34.66
N THR A 225 16.78 25.89 -34.90
CA THR A 225 15.91 26.64 -35.83
C THR A 225 15.71 28.08 -35.36
N THR A 226 15.46 28.31 -34.08
CA THR A 226 15.32 29.65 -33.51
C THR A 226 16.63 30.47 -33.67
N LEU A 227 17.79 29.86 -33.41
CA LEU A 227 19.07 30.48 -33.60
C LEU A 227 19.32 30.81 -35.08
N LEU A 228 18.99 29.93 -36.01
CA LEU A 228 19.14 30.12 -37.44
C LEU A 228 18.25 31.27 -37.94
N VAL A 229 17.00 31.32 -37.51
CA VAL A 229 16.08 32.42 -37.80
C VAL A 229 16.59 33.76 -37.24
N ALA A 230 17.07 33.75 -36.00
CA ALA A 230 17.63 34.96 -35.38
C ALA A 230 18.88 35.48 -36.16
N VAL A 231 19.76 34.57 -36.60
CA VAL A 231 20.92 34.93 -37.42
C VAL A 231 20.49 35.46 -38.79
N LEU A 232 19.51 34.84 -39.45
CA LEU A 232 19.00 35.31 -40.73
C LEU A 232 18.37 36.71 -40.63
N LEU A 233 17.60 36.96 -39.57
CA LEU A 233 17.01 38.28 -39.32
C LEU A 233 18.06 39.36 -39.02
N SER A 234 19.13 39.00 -38.29
CA SER A 234 20.23 39.95 -38.02
C SER A 234 21.02 40.30 -39.29
N VAL A 235 21.26 39.33 -40.16
CA VAL A 235 21.95 39.59 -41.48
C VAL A 235 21.05 40.36 -42.44
N GLY A 236 19.71 40.07 -42.44
CA GLY A 236 18.73 40.83 -43.24
C GLY A 236 18.60 42.29 -42.79
N GLY A 237 18.64 42.54 -41.48
CA GLY A 237 18.61 43.89 -40.90
C GLY A 237 19.86 44.72 -41.24
N LEU A 238 21.04 44.12 -41.29
CA LEU A 238 22.29 44.80 -41.72
C LEU A 238 22.29 45.19 -43.19
N ARG A 239 21.66 44.44 -44.10
CA ARG A 239 21.51 44.79 -45.51
C ARG A 239 20.52 45.95 -45.73
N ALA A 240 19.46 46.03 -44.93
CA ALA A 240 18.48 47.11 -45.02
C ALA A 240 19.05 48.49 -44.57
N GLN A 241 19.99 48.50 -43.62
CA GLN A 241 20.67 49.73 -43.16
C GLN A 241 21.78 50.20 -44.10
N GLY A 242 22.36 49.29 -44.89
CA GLY A 242 23.40 49.68 -45.90
C GLY A 242 22.81 50.24 -47.18
N ALA A 243 21.51 50.17 -47.43
CA ALA A 243 20.84 50.67 -48.62
C ALA A 243 20.25 52.11 -48.48
N ALA A 244 20.38 52.75 -47.35
CA ALA A 244 19.85 54.06 -47.03
C ALA A 244 21.03 55.05 -46.80
N ALA A 245 21.92 55.20 -47.79
CA ALA A 245 22.87 56.34 -47.83
C ALA A 245 22.26 57.41 -48.71
N PRO A 246 22.05 58.63 -48.22
CA PRO A 246 21.56 59.73 -49.06
C PRO A 246 22.63 60.24 -50.02
N GLU A 247 22.28 60.31 -51.31
CA GLU A 247 22.97 61.13 -52.23
C GLU A 247 22.80 62.62 -51.86
N MET A 248 23.91 63.36 -51.67
CA MET A 248 23.93 64.80 -51.76
C MET A 248 24.51 65.19 -53.13
#